data_5baf765ada4bd29eff998a47c085e9d0
#
_entry.id   5baf765ada4bd29eff998a47c085e9d0
#
_cell.length_a   1.000
_cell.length_b   1.000
_cell.length_c   1.000
_cell.angle_alpha   90.00
_cell.angle_beta   90.00
_cell.angle_gamma   90.00
#
_symmetry.space_group_name_H-M   'P 1'
#
loop_
_entity.id
_entity.type
_entity.pdbx_description
1 polymer ?
#
loop_
_entity_poly.entity_id
_entity_poly.type
_entity_poly.pdbx_seq_one_letter_code
_entity_poly.pdbx_strand_id
1 'polypeptide(L)'
;MRSGNPALRESTFLDLGSGSVVTRDGQAMTLNGTVNKTGLLLLMAVVTAAFAWSQSVGADGMPLPAAKLYMIAGAIGGLVFALATSFKPTWAPVTAPLYALVEGFFLGSISAVYEARFNGIVFQAVLLTFGTMFALLFAYRSGMIKATENFKLGVVAATGGIALVYLATIVLGLFGVRIPFIHDSGLIGIGFSLFVVVVAALNLVLDFDFIESGVEHGAPKHMEWYGAFGLMVTLVWLYIEFLRLLSKLQSRN
;
A
#
# COMPACT_ATOMS: atom_id res chain seq x y z
N MET A 1 13.97 6.62 14.34
CA MET A 1 13.16 5.50 13.79
C MET A 1 13.07 5.66 12.28
N ARG A 2 13.30 4.61 11.50
CA ARG A 2 13.23 4.68 10.03
C ARG A 2 12.19 3.67 9.54
N SER A 3 11.02 4.15 9.13
CA SER A 3 10.05 3.33 8.42
C SER A 3 10.51 3.03 6.99
N GLY A 4 10.31 1.82 6.49
CA GLY A 4 10.61 1.43 5.11
C GLY A 4 9.63 2.00 4.08
N ASN A 5 8.50 2.51 4.56
CA ASN A 5 7.58 3.29 3.76
C ASN A 5 8.17 4.71 3.63
N PRO A 6 8.47 5.21 2.40
CA PRO A 6 9.02 6.55 2.21
C PRO A 6 8.12 7.66 2.77
N ALA A 7 6.83 7.36 2.97
CA ALA A 7 5.88 8.27 3.62
C ALA A 7 6.05 8.37 5.14
N LEU A 8 6.74 7.41 5.79
CA LEU A 8 6.77 7.28 7.24
C LEU A 8 8.21 7.33 7.77
N ARG A 9 8.86 8.48 7.68
CA ARG A 9 10.19 8.71 8.25
C ARG A 9 10.09 9.34 9.64
N GLU A 10 10.97 8.94 10.56
CA GLU A 10 11.09 9.51 11.91
C GLU A 10 11.40 11.01 11.92
N SER A 11 12.20 11.48 10.95
CA SER A 11 12.44 12.90 10.73
C SER A 11 11.16 13.71 10.50
N THR A 12 10.07 13.05 10.05
CA THR A 12 8.76 13.68 9.86
C THR A 12 8.17 14.18 11.19
N PHE A 13 8.52 13.56 12.32
CA PHE A 13 8.10 14.02 13.67
C PHE A 13 9.08 15.01 14.28
N LEU A 14 10.38 14.86 14.00
CA LEU A 14 11.42 15.70 14.58
C LEU A 14 11.41 17.13 14.00
N ASP A 15 11.10 17.28 12.72
CA ASP A 15 10.96 18.61 12.08
C ASP A 15 9.70 19.38 12.56
N LEU A 16 8.74 18.68 13.20
CA LEU A 16 7.55 19.28 13.80
C LEU A 16 7.79 19.77 15.24
N GLY A 17 8.93 19.43 15.87
CA GLY A 17 9.10 19.42 17.32
C GLY A 17 10.09 20.42 17.93
N SER A 18 10.64 21.40 17.23
CA SER A 18 11.49 22.41 17.90
C SER A 18 10.71 23.58 18.57
N GLY A 19 9.39 23.55 18.52
CA GLY A 19 8.53 24.38 19.34
C GLY A 19 7.70 23.47 20.26
N SER A 20 7.79 23.65 21.58
CA SER A 20 6.93 22.98 22.55
C SER A 20 5.44 23.22 22.19
N VAL A 21 4.88 22.32 21.42
CA VAL A 21 3.47 22.38 21.06
C VAL A 21 2.70 21.89 22.30
N VAL A 22 2.29 22.81 23.14
CA VAL A 22 1.16 22.58 24.04
C VAL A 22 -0.05 22.39 23.15
N THR A 23 -0.29 21.15 22.72
CA THR A 23 -1.48 20.82 21.95
C THR A 23 -2.70 21.05 22.82
N ARG A 24 -3.53 22.03 22.44
CA ARG A 24 -4.87 22.15 23.00
C ARG A 24 -5.59 20.81 22.82
N ASP A 25 -6.32 20.36 23.84
CA ASP A 25 -7.19 19.20 23.74
C ASP A 25 -7.98 19.23 22.42
N GLY A 26 -7.85 18.16 21.62
CA GLY A 26 -8.49 18.04 20.31
C GLY A 26 -7.60 18.31 19.07
N GLN A 27 -6.38 18.83 19.25
CA GLN A 27 -5.45 19.07 18.13
C GLN A 27 -4.37 17.99 17.94
N ALA A 28 -4.29 17.04 18.83
CA ALA A 28 -3.35 15.91 18.76
C ALA A 28 -3.92 14.75 17.95
N MET A 29 -3.01 13.98 17.35
CA MET A 29 -3.30 12.72 16.68
C MET A 29 -3.88 11.71 17.66
N THR A 30 -4.87 10.94 17.23
CA THR A 30 -5.49 9.87 18.01
C THR A 30 -5.51 8.57 17.20
N LEU A 31 -5.43 7.44 17.88
CA LEU A 31 -5.55 6.12 17.24
C LEU A 31 -6.90 5.97 16.51
N ASN A 32 -8.01 6.28 17.22
CA ASN A 32 -9.34 6.19 16.64
C ASN A 32 -9.53 7.13 15.44
N GLY A 33 -8.93 8.33 15.50
CA GLY A 33 -8.95 9.26 14.37
C GLY A 33 -8.24 8.70 13.14
N THR A 34 -7.09 8.03 13.33
CA THR A 34 -6.36 7.38 12.24
C THR A 34 -7.13 6.19 11.68
N VAL A 35 -7.69 5.33 12.53
CA VAL A 35 -8.52 4.19 12.11
C VAL A 35 -9.73 4.65 11.28
N ASN A 36 -10.45 5.67 11.73
CA ASN A 36 -11.60 6.21 11.01
C ASN A 36 -11.19 6.77 9.64
N LYS A 37 -10.05 7.46 9.55
CA LYS A 37 -9.53 8.00 8.29
C LYS A 37 -9.07 6.88 7.35
N THR A 38 -8.43 5.84 7.88
CA THR A 38 -8.08 4.65 7.10
C THR A 38 -9.34 4.00 6.51
N GLY A 39 -10.38 3.79 7.33
CA GLY A 39 -11.65 3.25 6.85
C GLY A 39 -12.30 4.13 5.78
N LEU A 40 -12.25 5.45 5.93
CA LEU A 40 -12.75 6.38 4.93
C LEU A 40 -11.96 6.31 3.62
N LEU A 41 -10.62 6.31 3.67
CA LEU A 41 -9.78 6.19 2.48
C LEU A 41 -10.02 4.86 1.75
N LEU A 42 -10.12 3.75 2.48
CA LEU A 42 -10.44 2.45 1.89
C LEU A 42 -11.82 2.43 1.25
N LEU A 43 -12.83 3.03 1.89
CA LEU A 43 -14.17 3.16 1.32
C LEU A 43 -14.15 3.96 0.01
N MET A 44 -13.45 5.10 -0.01
CA MET A 44 -13.30 5.93 -1.21
C MET A 44 -12.64 5.15 -2.35
N ALA A 45 -11.56 4.40 -2.05
CA ALA A 45 -10.89 3.55 -3.03
C ALA A 45 -11.79 2.42 -3.54
N VAL A 46 -12.55 1.77 -2.67
CA VAL A 46 -13.49 0.70 -3.07
C VAL A 46 -14.60 1.24 -3.99
N VAL A 47 -15.16 2.41 -3.68
CA VAL A 47 -16.21 3.03 -4.51
C VAL A 47 -15.68 3.34 -5.91
N THR A 48 -14.51 3.97 -6.01
CA THR A 48 -13.91 4.29 -7.32
C THR A 48 -13.39 3.04 -8.03
N ALA A 49 -12.93 2.03 -7.29
CA ALA A 49 -12.55 0.73 -7.85
C ALA A 49 -13.77 -0.01 -8.44
N ALA A 50 -14.89 -0.02 -7.74
CA ALA A 50 -16.13 -0.61 -8.25
C ALA A 50 -16.61 0.09 -9.54
N PHE A 51 -16.55 1.42 -9.57
CA PHE A 51 -16.83 2.19 -10.77
C PHE A 51 -15.86 1.83 -11.91
N ALA A 52 -14.55 1.88 -11.67
CA ALA A 52 -13.55 1.56 -12.68
C ALA A 52 -13.69 0.11 -13.20
N TRP A 53 -13.99 -0.83 -12.30
CA TRP A 53 -14.31 -2.21 -12.68
C TRP A 53 -15.46 -2.28 -13.67
N SER A 54 -16.60 -1.64 -13.35
CA SER A 54 -17.77 -1.64 -14.21
C SER A 54 -17.53 -1.05 -15.61
N GLN A 55 -16.58 -0.11 -15.72
CA GLN A 55 -16.16 0.48 -17.00
C GLN A 55 -15.05 -0.30 -17.71
N SER A 56 -14.43 -1.24 -17.01
CA SER A 56 -13.27 -2.01 -17.50
C SER A 56 -13.64 -3.38 -18.07
N VAL A 57 -14.88 -3.84 -17.87
CA VAL A 57 -15.36 -5.17 -18.29
C VAL A 57 -16.52 -5.02 -19.25
N GLY A 58 -16.44 -5.70 -20.40
CA GLY A 58 -17.53 -5.79 -21.38
C GLY A 58 -18.63 -6.77 -20.96
N ALA A 59 -19.73 -6.80 -21.69
CA ALA A 59 -20.82 -7.73 -21.47
C ALA A 59 -20.43 -9.21 -21.64
N ASP A 60 -19.34 -9.45 -22.37
CA ASP A 60 -18.69 -10.75 -22.58
C ASP A 60 -17.72 -11.17 -21.47
N GLY A 61 -17.55 -10.34 -20.43
CA GLY A 61 -16.60 -10.55 -19.34
C GLY A 61 -15.14 -10.22 -19.70
N MET A 62 -14.87 -9.74 -20.92
CA MET A 62 -13.51 -9.40 -21.36
C MET A 62 -13.12 -7.97 -21.01
N PRO A 63 -11.81 -7.71 -20.76
CA PRO A 63 -11.34 -6.37 -20.47
C PRO A 63 -11.51 -5.44 -21.67
N LEU A 64 -12.14 -4.28 -21.44
CA LEU A 64 -12.30 -3.22 -22.43
C LEU A 64 -11.01 -2.37 -22.55
N PRO A 65 -10.78 -1.66 -23.66
CA PRO A 65 -9.67 -0.72 -23.81
C PRO A 65 -9.63 0.37 -22.71
N ALA A 66 -10.78 0.73 -22.15
CA ALA A 66 -10.91 1.66 -21.02
C ALA A 66 -10.16 1.18 -19.77
N ALA A 67 -10.04 -0.14 -19.53
CA ALA A 67 -9.27 -0.70 -18.42
C ALA A 67 -7.81 -0.20 -18.43
N LYS A 68 -7.17 -0.20 -19.61
CA LYS A 68 -5.79 0.29 -19.75
C LYS A 68 -5.67 1.79 -19.44
N LEU A 69 -6.66 2.59 -19.87
CA LEU A 69 -6.68 4.03 -19.59
C LEU A 69 -6.79 4.29 -18.08
N TYR A 70 -7.74 3.65 -17.39
CA TYR A 70 -7.92 3.79 -15.94
C TYR A 70 -6.71 3.28 -15.16
N MET A 71 -6.09 2.17 -15.59
CA MET A 71 -4.86 1.68 -14.96
C MET A 71 -3.72 2.71 -15.06
N ILE A 72 -3.48 3.26 -16.25
CA ILE A 72 -2.39 4.23 -16.45
C ILE A 72 -2.69 5.53 -15.71
N ALA A 73 -3.89 6.07 -15.85
CA ALA A 73 -4.30 7.31 -15.19
C ALA A 73 -4.27 7.17 -13.66
N GLY A 74 -4.78 6.04 -13.14
CA GLY A 74 -4.75 5.71 -11.73
C GLY A 74 -3.33 5.57 -11.19
N ALA A 75 -2.48 4.81 -11.86
CA ALA A 75 -1.09 4.63 -11.45
C ALA A 75 -0.28 5.94 -11.45
N ILE A 76 -0.40 6.76 -12.50
CA ILE A 76 0.31 8.06 -12.57
C ILE A 76 -0.26 9.02 -11.53
N GLY A 77 -1.58 9.19 -11.47
CA GLY A 77 -2.21 10.09 -10.52
C GLY A 77 -2.00 9.65 -9.07
N GLY A 78 -2.10 8.34 -8.77
CA GLY A 78 -1.77 7.76 -7.47
C GLY A 78 -0.32 8.08 -7.08
N LEU A 79 0.63 7.87 -7.99
CA LEU A 79 2.04 8.21 -7.74
C LEU A 79 2.23 9.70 -7.43
N VAL A 80 1.59 10.59 -8.19
CA VAL A 80 1.68 12.05 -7.97
C VAL A 80 1.17 12.43 -6.59
N PHE A 81 -0.01 11.95 -6.19
CA PHE A 81 -0.56 12.24 -4.86
C PHE A 81 0.21 11.54 -3.75
N ALA A 82 0.72 10.33 -3.98
CA ALA A 82 1.58 9.64 -3.02
C ALA A 82 2.87 10.44 -2.75
N LEU A 83 3.54 10.93 -3.79
CA LEU A 83 4.71 11.78 -3.65
C LEU A 83 4.37 13.11 -2.96
N ALA A 84 3.28 13.78 -3.36
CA ALA A 84 2.83 15.01 -2.74
C ALA A 84 2.58 14.85 -1.23
N THR A 85 1.89 13.77 -0.83
CA THR A 85 1.62 13.44 0.57
C THR A 85 2.92 13.12 1.33
N SER A 86 3.80 12.32 0.72
CA SER A 86 5.07 11.90 1.34
C SER A 86 6.04 13.07 1.58
N PHE A 87 6.11 14.02 0.64
CA PHE A 87 7.00 15.18 0.77
C PHE A 87 6.39 16.30 1.60
N LYS A 88 5.05 16.41 1.67
CA LYS A 88 4.36 17.43 2.47
C LYS A 88 3.26 16.81 3.34
N PRO A 89 3.61 16.25 4.51
CA PRO A 89 2.66 15.61 5.43
C PRO A 89 1.50 16.53 5.86
N THR A 90 1.73 17.85 5.90
CA THR A 90 0.69 18.85 6.21
C THR A 90 -0.43 18.91 5.15
N TRP A 91 -0.18 18.43 3.94
CA TRP A 91 -1.18 18.34 2.87
C TRP A 91 -2.00 17.04 2.92
N ALA A 92 -1.61 16.08 3.77
CA ALA A 92 -2.27 14.79 3.88
C ALA A 92 -3.80 14.85 4.01
N PRO A 93 -4.40 15.82 4.73
CA PRO A 93 -5.87 15.93 4.80
C PRO A 93 -6.57 16.08 3.45
N VAL A 94 -5.87 16.57 2.43
CA VAL A 94 -6.39 16.75 1.07
C VAL A 94 -5.82 15.70 0.12
N THR A 95 -4.50 15.50 0.17
CA THR A 95 -3.82 14.63 -0.80
C THR A 95 -4.06 13.14 -0.57
N ALA A 96 -4.27 12.70 0.68
CA ALA A 96 -4.61 11.31 0.96
C ALA A 96 -6.00 10.89 0.44
N PRO A 97 -7.09 11.66 0.62
CA PRO A 97 -8.36 11.40 -0.05
C PRO A 97 -8.25 11.38 -1.58
N LEU A 98 -7.52 12.32 -2.17
CA LEU A 98 -7.31 12.35 -3.63
C LEU A 98 -6.53 11.13 -4.11
N TYR A 99 -5.48 10.72 -3.36
CA TYR A 99 -4.78 9.45 -3.59
C TYR A 99 -5.75 8.28 -3.60
N ALA A 100 -6.59 8.15 -2.56
CA ALA A 100 -7.53 7.05 -2.42
C ALA A 100 -8.51 6.96 -3.60
N LEU A 101 -9.07 8.10 -4.03
CA LEU A 101 -9.98 8.14 -5.18
C LEU A 101 -9.29 7.72 -6.47
N VAL A 102 -8.09 8.24 -6.72
CA VAL A 102 -7.35 7.97 -7.96
C VAL A 102 -6.78 6.55 -7.97
N GLU A 103 -6.26 6.08 -6.85
CA GLU A 103 -5.74 4.72 -6.69
C GLU A 103 -6.84 3.66 -6.89
N GLY A 104 -8.09 3.97 -6.50
CA GLY A 104 -9.22 3.10 -6.75
C GLY A 104 -9.46 2.83 -8.24
N PHE A 105 -9.24 3.79 -9.14
CA PHE A 105 -9.31 3.54 -10.59
C PHE A 105 -8.27 2.51 -11.04
N PHE A 106 -7.04 2.61 -10.53
CA PHE A 106 -6.01 1.61 -10.80
C PHE A 106 -6.40 0.24 -10.27
N LEU A 107 -6.81 0.17 -8.99
CA LEU A 107 -7.17 -1.08 -8.33
C LEU A 107 -8.35 -1.78 -9.01
N GLY A 108 -9.42 -1.04 -9.33
CA GLY A 108 -10.59 -1.61 -10.00
C GLY A 108 -10.25 -2.18 -11.38
N SER A 109 -9.48 -1.45 -12.15
CA SER A 109 -9.11 -1.87 -13.51
C SER A 109 -8.13 -3.03 -13.53
N ILE A 110 -7.10 -3.02 -12.67
CA ILE A 110 -6.16 -4.15 -12.57
C ILE A 110 -6.88 -5.41 -12.07
N SER A 111 -7.78 -5.27 -11.09
CA SER A 111 -8.60 -6.36 -10.57
C SER A 111 -9.47 -6.97 -11.66
N ALA A 112 -10.12 -6.14 -12.48
CA ALA A 112 -10.93 -6.59 -13.62
C ALA A 112 -10.11 -7.43 -14.62
N VAL A 113 -8.87 -7.02 -14.91
CA VAL A 113 -7.98 -7.75 -15.82
C VAL A 113 -7.55 -9.11 -15.23
N TYR A 114 -7.27 -9.15 -13.92
CA TYR A 114 -6.92 -10.41 -13.26
C TYR A 114 -8.11 -11.36 -13.16
N GLU A 115 -9.30 -10.86 -12.80
CA GLU A 115 -10.53 -11.66 -12.66
C GLU A 115 -10.97 -12.27 -13.99
N ALA A 116 -10.84 -11.54 -15.11
CA ALA A 116 -11.14 -12.04 -16.44
C ALA A 116 -10.27 -13.24 -16.86
N ARG A 117 -9.07 -13.37 -16.27
CA ARG A 117 -8.16 -14.51 -16.53
C ARG A 117 -8.27 -15.62 -15.50
N PHE A 118 -8.56 -15.27 -14.26
CA PHE A 118 -8.51 -16.15 -13.10
C PHE A 118 -9.73 -15.89 -12.22
N ASN A 119 -10.80 -16.59 -12.47
CA ASN A 119 -12.09 -16.42 -11.76
C ASN A 119 -11.91 -16.57 -10.23
N GLY A 120 -12.41 -15.60 -9.48
CA GLY A 120 -12.37 -15.57 -8.01
C GLY A 120 -11.04 -15.13 -7.41
N ILE A 121 -10.05 -14.74 -8.22
CA ILE A 121 -8.71 -14.32 -7.73
C ILE A 121 -8.79 -13.05 -6.90
N VAL A 122 -9.66 -12.09 -7.29
CA VAL A 122 -9.82 -10.81 -6.62
C VAL A 122 -10.37 -11.00 -5.21
N PHE A 123 -11.40 -11.84 -5.07
CA PHE A 123 -11.96 -12.15 -3.76
C PHE A 123 -10.92 -12.80 -2.83
N GLN A 124 -10.14 -13.75 -3.36
CA GLN A 124 -9.06 -14.39 -2.61
C GLN A 124 -7.98 -13.37 -2.17
N ALA A 125 -7.56 -12.48 -3.08
CA ALA A 125 -6.55 -11.45 -2.77
C ALA A 125 -7.05 -10.47 -1.70
N VAL A 126 -8.32 -10.04 -1.76
CA VAL A 126 -8.94 -9.17 -0.75
C VAL A 126 -8.96 -9.86 0.61
N LEU A 127 -9.42 -11.11 0.68
CA LEU A 127 -9.45 -11.89 1.93
C LEU A 127 -8.05 -12.07 2.53
N LEU A 128 -7.06 -12.38 1.69
CA LEU A 128 -5.66 -12.53 2.15
C LEU A 128 -5.10 -11.20 2.64
N THR A 129 -5.37 -10.09 1.95
CA THR A 129 -4.88 -8.75 2.35
C THR A 129 -5.43 -8.34 3.71
N PHE A 130 -6.75 -8.37 3.88
CA PHE A 130 -7.36 -7.99 5.17
C PHE A 130 -7.09 -9.04 6.25
N GLY A 131 -7.09 -10.33 5.92
CA GLY A 131 -6.72 -11.41 6.84
C GLY A 131 -5.30 -11.22 7.38
N THR A 132 -4.34 -10.91 6.52
CA THR A 132 -2.95 -10.61 6.92
C THR A 132 -2.89 -9.36 7.80
N MET A 133 -3.59 -8.29 7.42
CA MET A 133 -3.64 -7.06 8.21
C MET A 133 -4.17 -7.33 9.62
N PHE A 134 -5.30 -8.01 9.76
CA PHE A 134 -5.90 -8.28 11.08
C PHE A 134 -5.04 -9.25 11.90
N ALA A 135 -4.46 -10.28 11.29
CA ALA A 135 -3.55 -11.21 11.97
C ALA A 135 -2.31 -10.49 12.52
N LEU A 136 -1.69 -9.62 11.70
CA LEU A 136 -0.51 -8.85 12.13
C LEU A 136 -0.86 -7.78 13.16
N LEU A 137 -2.01 -7.11 13.02
CA LEU A 137 -2.50 -6.16 14.02
C LEU A 137 -2.73 -6.85 15.38
N PHE A 138 -3.33 -8.05 15.38
CA PHE A 138 -3.49 -8.85 16.60
C PHE A 138 -2.13 -9.26 17.19
N ALA A 139 -1.21 -9.75 16.37
CA ALA A 139 0.13 -10.15 16.81
C ALA A 139 0.95 -8.95 17.35
N TYR A 140 0.80 -7.78 16.76
CA TYR A 140 1.41 -6.53 17.22
C TYR A 140 0.79 -6.08 18.56
N ARG A 141 -0.54 -6.01 18.65
CA ARG A 141 -1.26 -5.61 19.87
C ARG A 141 -1.04 -6.55 21.06
N SER A 142 -0.88 -7.86 20.80
CA SER A 142 -0.57 -8.85 21.83
C SER A 142 0.91 -8.88 22.25
N GLY A 143 1.77 -8.10 21.60
CA GLY A 143 3.20 -8.05 21.87
C GLY A 143 3.99 -9.26 21.37
N MET A 144 3.35 -10.16 20.59
CA MET A 144 4.04 -11.28 19.94
C MET A 144 5.06 -10.81 18.89
N ILE A 145 4.75 -9.70 18.21
CA ILE A 145 5.65 -9.03 17.27
C ILE A 145 5.94 -7.63 17.81
N LYS A 146 7.23 -7.29 17.89
CA LYS A 146 7.69 -5.97 18.31
C LYS A 146 8.51 -5.34 17.20
N ALA A 147 8.23 -4.08 16.88
CA ALA A 147 8.99 -3.30 15.89
C ALA A 147 10.31 -2.80 16.49
N THR A 148 11.23 -3.74 16.83
CA THR A 148 12.58 -3.39 17.32
C THR A 148 13.39 -2.67 16.25
N GLU A 149 14.44 -1.93 16.62
CA GLU A 149 15.27 -1.20 15.66
C GLU A 149 15.90 -2.13 14.60
N ASN A 150 16.36 -3.32 14.99
CA ASN A 150 16.90 -4.29 14.05
C ASN A 150 15.82 -4.84 13.10
N PHE A 151 14.59 -5.06 13.59
CA PHE A 151 13.45 -5.44 12.78
C PHE A 151 13.11 -4.35 11.74
N LYS A 152 13.01 -3.10 12.19
CA LYS A 152 12.75 -1.95 11.32
C LYS A 152 13.82 -1.84 10.22
N LEU A 153 15.09 -1.91 10.60
CA LEU A 153 16.21 -1.85 9.65
C LEU A 153 16.15 -2.98 8.61
N GLY A 154 15.84 -4.20 9.05
CA GLY A 154 15.72 -5.37 8.15
C GLY A 154 14.57 -5.22 7.14
N VAL A 155 13.39 -4.79 7.60
CA VAL A 155 12.23 -4.59 6.74
C VAL A 155 12.46 -3.43 5.75
N VAL A 156 13.06 -2.32 6.21
CA VAL A 156 13.42 -1.18 5.35
C VAL A 156 14.42 -1.59 4.27
N ALA A 157 15.47 -2.32 4.66
CA ALA A 157 16.47 -2.79 3.69
C ALA A 157 15.87 -3.74 2.66
N ALA A 158 15.01 -4.68 3.09
CA ALA A 158 14.32 -5.60 2.19
C ALA A 158 13.37 -4.85 1.24
N THR A 159 12.58 -3.89 1.75
CA THR A 159 11.70 -3.04 0.95
C THR A 159 12.48 -2.22 -0.09
N GLY A 160 13.59 -1.60 0.33
CA GLY A 160 14.48 -0.87 -0.58
C GLY A 160 15.08 -1.77 -1.66
N GLY A 161 15.48 -3.00 -1.31
CA GLY A 161 15.97 -3.99 -2.27
C GLY A 161 14.91 -4.37 -3.30
N ILE A 162 13.66 -4.63 -2.87
CA ILE A 162 12.53 -4.92 -3.77
C ILE A 162 12.25 -3.72 -4.69
N ALA A 163 12.24 -2.50 -4.15
CA ALA A 163 12.02 -1.29 -4.95
C ALA A 163 13.09 -1.11 -6.03
N LEU A 164 14.38 -1.36 -5.71
CA LEU A 164 15.47 -1.33 -6.68
C LEU A 164 15.31 -2.40 -7.78
N VAL A 165 14.90 -3.62 -7.42
CA VAL A 165 14.63 -4.70 -8.39
C VAL A 165 13.50 -4.31 -9.33
N TYR A 166 12.40 -3.75 -8.82
CA TYR A 166 11.28 -3.29 -9.66
C TYR A 166 11.66 -2.11 -10.54
N LEU A 167 12.40 -1.14 -10.00
CA LEU A 167 12.92 -0.01 -10.77
C LEU A 167 13.84 -0.50 -11.91
N ALA A 168 14.78 -1.40 -11.59
CA ALA A 168 15.65 -2.00 -12.60
C ALA A 168 14.85 -2.74 -13.68
N THR A 169 13.80 -3.47 -13.29
CA THR A 169 12.91 -4.17 -14.24
C THR A 169 12.20 -3.20 -15.17
N ILE A 170 11.69 -2.08 -14.65
CA ILE A 170 11.03 -1.04 -15.45
C ILE A 170 12.03 -0.40 -16.42
N VAL A 171 13.20 0.02 -15.90
CA VAL A 171 14.24 0.66 -16.74
C VAL A 171 14.73 -0.28 -17.83
N LEU A 172 15.07 -1.53 -17.51
CA LEU A 172 15.51 -2.52 -18.50
C LEU A 172 14.39 -2.83 -19.50
N GLY A 173 13.13 -2.85 -19.06
CA GLY A 173 11.97 -3.03 -19.93
C GLY A 173 11.83 -1.92 -20.99
N LEU A 174 12.21 -0.68 -20.69
CA LEU A 174 12.24 0.43 -21.65
C LEU A 174 13.28 0.21 -22.75
N PHE A 175 14.35 -0.53 -22.47
CA PHE A 175 15.38 -0.93 -23.42
C PHE A 175 15.09 -2.29 -24.10
N GLY A 176 13.89 -2.86 -23.88
CA GLY A 176 13.50 -4.15 -24.47
C GLY A 176 14.10 -5.38 -23.78
N VAL A 177 14.83 -5.20 -22.68
CA VAL A 177 15.43 -6.29 -21.89
C VAL A 177 14.40 -6.78 -20.87
N ARG A 178 14.01 -8.05 -20.94
CA ARG A 178 13.12 -8.70 -19.95
C ARG A 178 13.95 -9.51 -18.96
N ILE A 179 13.64 -9.38 -17.68
CA ILE A 179 14.20 -10.24 -16.62
C ILE A 179 13.24 -11.44 -16.48
N PRO A 180 13.56 -12.63 -17.03
CA PRO A 180 12.60 -13.73 -17.14
C PRO A 180 12.18 -14.26 -15.77
N PHE A 181 13.13 -14.47 -14.86
CA PHE A 181 12.94 -15.23 -13.63
C PHE A 181 11.96 -14.63 -12.62
N ILE A 182 11.80 -13.30 -12.59
CA ILE A 182 10.97 -12.60 -11.59
C ILE A 182 9.48 -12.62 -11.97
N HIS A 183 9.19 -12.58 -13.28
CA HIS A 183 7.83 -12.45 -13.79
C HIS A 183 7.21 -13.79 -14.22
N ASP A 184 8.01 -14.84 -14.35
CA ASP A 184 7.57 -16.16 -14.77
C ASP A 184 6.82 -16.89 -13.64
N SER A 185 5.93 -17.82 -14.04
CA SER A 185 5.18 -18.70 -13.13
C SER A 185 6.02 -19.91 -12.64
N GLY A 186 7.34 -19.88 -12.85
CA GLY A 186 8.26 -20.88 -12.34
C GLY A 186 8.46 -20.79 -10.81
N LEU A 187 9.10 -21.81 -10.23
CA LEU A 187 9.36 -21.88 -8.79
C LEU A 187 10.09 -20.64 -8.24
N ILE A 188 11.07 -20.12 -9.00
CA ILE A 188 11.83 -18.92 -8.61
C ILE A 188 10.91 -17.68 -8.58
N GLY A 189 10.05 -17.52 -9.58
CA GLY A 189 9.13 -16.38 -9.64
C GLY A 189 8.04 -16.44 -8.56
N ILE A 190 7.56 -17.63 -8.20
CA ILE A 190 6.62 -17.83 -7.09
C ILE A 190 7.34 -17.54 -5.76
N GLY A 191 8.55 -18.08 -5.56
CA GLY A 191 9.34 -17.82 -4.35
C GLY A 191 9.64 -16.33 -4.15
N PHE A 192 10.00 -15.63 -5.22
CA PHE A 192 10.17 -14.17 -5.19
C PHE A 192 8.87 -13.44 -4.81
N SER A 193 7.73 -13.79 -5.43
CA SER A 193 6.44 -13.18 -5.06
C SER A 193 6.05 -13.45 -3.62
N LEU A 194 6.28 -14.65 -3.11
CA LEU A 194 6.04 -14.98 -1.70
C LEU A 194 6.94 -14.14 -0.77
N PHE A 195 8.22 -13.99 -1.10
CA PHE A 195 9.13 -13.14 -0.36
C PHE A 195 8.65 -11.69 -0.32
N VAL A 196 8.20 -11.14 -1.46
CA VAL A 196 7.67 -9.78 -1.52
C VAL A 196 6.39 -9.62 -0.71
N VAL A 197 5.47 -10.60 -0.75
CA VAL A 197 4.27 -10.62 0.09
C VAL A 197 4.64 -10.58 1.58
N VAL A 198 5.61 -11.37 2.02
CA VAL A 198 6.07 -11.36 3.42
C VAL A 198 6.64 -9.99 3.78
N VAL A 199 7.50 -9.40 2.95
CA VAL A 199 8.06 -8.07 3.23
C VAL A 199 6.98 -6.99 3.24
N ALA A 200 6.03 -7.00 2.31
CA ALA A 200 4.89 -6.08 2.30
C ALA A 200 4.04 -6.22 3.57
N ALA A 201 3.77 -7.46 4.00
CA ALA A 201 3.07 -7.73 5.26
C ALA A 201 3.83 -7.18 6.48
N LEU A 202 5.14 -7.36 6.55
CA LEU A 202 5.96 -6.84 7.64
C LEU A 202 5.99 -5.29 7.69
N ASN A 203 5.79 -4.60 6.55
CA ASN A 203 5.63 -3.14 6.55
C ASN A 203 4.36 -2.70 7.29
N LEU A 204 3.28 -3.50 7.34
CA LEU A 204 2.11 -3.17 8.17
C LEU A 204 2.49 -3.03 9.65
N VAL A 205 3.42 -3.86 10.15
CA VAL A 205 3.91 -3.76 11.55
C VAL A 205 4.63 -2.42 11.76
N LEU A 206 5.39 -1.96 10.77
CA LEU A 206 6.03 -0.64 10.84
C LEU A 206 5.01 0.50 10.78
N ASP A 207 3.94 0.34 10.00
CA ASP A 207 2.88 1.35 9.93
C ASP A 207 2.11 1.44 11.26
N PHE A 208 1.85 0.30 11.92
CA PHE A 208 1.22 0.28 13.25
C PHE A 208 2.11 0.97 14.30
N ASP A 209 3.40 0.64 14.33
CA ASP A 209 4.38 1.26 15.25
C ASP A 209 4.52 2.77 15.01
N PHE A 210 4.51 3.19 13.75
CA PHE A 210 4.54 4.61 13.39
C PHE A 210 3.31 5.35 13.91
N ILE A 211 2.10 4.78 13.73
CA ILE A 211 0.84 5.38 14.17
C ILE A 211 0.82 5.46 15.70
N GLU A 212 1.19 4.39 16.41
CA GLU A 212 1.23 4.34 17.87
C GLU A 212 2.23 5.37 18.42
N SER A 213 3.45 5.40 17.90
CA SER A 213 4.47 6.37 18.25
C SER A 213 4.01 7.82 18.01
N GLY A 214 3.32 8.07 16.89
CA GLY A 214 2.74 9.39 16.60
C GLY A 214 1.72 9.84 17.64
N VAL A 215 0.87 8.92 18.09
CA VAL A 215 -0.10 9.20 19.16
C VAL A 215 0.59 9.45 20.49
N GLU A 216 1.58 8.62 20.87
CA GLU A 216 2.33 8.75 22.12
C GLU A 216 3.10 10.07 22.21
N HIS A 217 3.66 10.55 21.09
CA HIS A 217 4.39 11.83 21.05
C HIS A 217 3.49 13.05 20.82
N GLY A 218 2.17 12.88 20.80
CA GLY A 218 1.22 13.98 20.61
C GLY A 218 1.34 14.67 19.25
N ALA A 219 1.60 13.92 18.18
CA ALA A 219 1.74 14.48 16.83
C ALA A 219 0.50 15.29 16.41
N PRO A 220 0.63 16.29 15.53
CA PRO A 220 -0.48 17.14 15.10
C PRO A 220 -1.61 16.34 14.41
N LYS A 221 -2.83 16.86 14.46
CA LYS A 221 -4.06 16.22 13.96
C LYS A 221 -3.99 15.78 12.49
N HIS A 222 -3.29 16.50 11.63
CA HIS A 222 -3.13 16.13 10.22
C HIS A 222 -2.36 14.82 10.03
N MET A 223 -1.56 14.39 11.03
CA MET A 223 -0.82 13.13 11.00
C MET A 223 -1.72 11.90 11.08
N GLU A 224 -2.99 12.04 11.49
CA GLU A 224 -3.98 10.97 11.35
C GLU A 224 -4.23 10.62 9.88
N TRP A 225 -4.31 11.62 8.99
CA TRP A 225 -4.44 11.41 7.55
C TRP A 225 -3.16 10.82 6.94
N TYR A 226 -2.01 11.29 7.44
CA TYR A 226 -0.72 10.79 6.98
C TYR A 226 -0.49 9.33 7.37
N GLY A 227 -0.78 8.95 8.62
CA GLY A 227 -0.72 7.56 9.06
C GLY A 227 -1.72 6.66 8.33
N ALA A 228 -2.95 7.15 8.12
CA ALA A 228 -3.96 6.45 7.34
C ALA A 228 -3.53 6.24 5.87
N PHE A 229 -2.90 7.25 5.27
CA PHE A 229 -2.33 7.16 3.92
C PHE A 229 -1.20 6.12 3.87
N GLY A 230 -0.26 6.14 4.81
CA GLY A 230 0.82 5.14 4.87
C GLY A 230 0.29 3.71 4.93
N LEU A 231 -0.65 3.46 5.84
CA LEU A 231 -1.29 2.14 5.98
C LEU A 231 -2.03 1.73 4.69
N MET A 232 -2.72 2.67 4.03
CA MET A 232 -3.39 2.40 2.76
C MET A 232 -2.38 2.03 1.65
N VAL A 233 -1.27 2.75 1.51
CA VAL A 233 -0.22 2.44 0.52
C VAL A 233 0.31 1.02 0.71
N THR A 234 0.57 0.62 1.95
CA THR A 234 1.04 -0.74 2.27
C THR A 234 -0.02 -1.80 1.95
N LEU A 235 -1.30 -1.54 2.25
CA LEU A 235 -2.40 -2.46 1.92
C LEU A 235 -2.58 -2.61 0.40
N VAL A 236 -2.49 -1.52 -0.37
CA VAL A 236 -2.52 -1.55 -1.83
C VAL A 236 -1.37 -2.38 -2.38
N TRP A 237 -0.15 -2.16 -1.89
CA TRP A 237 1.00 -2.96 -2.31
C TRP A 237 0.80 -4.44 -1.99
N LEU A 238 0.39 -4.77 -0.77
CA LEU A 238 0.13 -6.15 -0.35
C LEU A 238 -0.95 -6.82 -1.22
N TYR A 239 -2.03 -6.10 -1.53
CA TYR A 239 -3.10 -6.58 -2.41
C TYR A 239 -2.59 -6.94 -3.81
N ILE A 240 -1.79 -6.05 -4.41
CA ILE A 240 -1.20 -6.27 -5.74
C ILE A 240 -0.26 -7.47 -5.73
N GLU A 241 0.52 -7.63 -4.67
CA GLU A 241 1.42 -8.78 -4.54
C GLU A 241 0.65 -10.10 -4.34
N PHE A 242 -0.47 -10.09 -3.61
CA PHE A 242 -1.35 -11.25 -3.55
C PHE A 242 -1.97 -11.60 -4.91
N LEU A 243 -2.46 -10.61 -5.66
CA LEU A 243 -2.94 -10.86 -7.04
C LEU A 243 -1.84 -11.48 -7.90
N ARG A 244 -0.62 -10.94 -7.82
CA ARG A 244 0.53 -11.46 -8.56
C ARG A 244 0.91 -12.88 -8.15
N LEU A 245 0.98 -13.15 -6.86
CA LEU A 245 1.30 -14.48 -6.33
C LEU A 245 0.24 -15.50 -6.73
N LEU A 246 -1.04 -15.20 -6.51
CA LEU A 246 -2.15 -16.08 -6.85
C LEU A 246 -2.23 -16.37 -8.36
N SER A 247 -2.00 -15.34 -9.20
CA SER A 247 -2.00 -15.53 -10.66
C SER A 247 -0.88 -16.47 -11.12
N LYS A 248 0.31 -16.39 -10.51
CA LYS A 248 1.42 -17.32 -10.81
C LYS A 248 1.09 -18.76 -10.39
N LEU A 249 0.44 -18.92 -9.22
CA LEU A 249 0.02 -20.23 -8.73
C LEU A 249 -1.05 -20.85 -9.63
N GLN A 250 -2.06 -20.06 -10.06
CA GLN A 250 -3.12 -20.52 -10.93
C GLN A 250 -2.66 -20.77 -12.39
N SER A 251 -1.65 -20.02 -12.88
CA SER A 251 -1.08 -20.26 -14.22
C SER A 251 -0.28 -21.55 -14.34
N ARG A 252 0.07 -22.17 -13.21
CA ARG A 252 0.85 -23.41 -13.19
C ARG A 252 -0.01 -24.67 -13.18
N ASN A 253 -1.27 -24.55 -12.78
CA ASN A 253 -2.24 -25.63 -12.77
C ASN A 253 -3.00 -25.67 -14.10
#